data_7e19bb31fa2a76f9ae65731ac1497d2f
#
_entry.id   7e19bb31fa2a76f9ae65731ac1497d2f
#
_cell.length_a   1.000
_cell.length_b   1.000
_cell.length_c   1.000
_cell.angle_alpha   90.00
_cell.angle_beta   90.00
_cell.angle_gamma   90.00
#
_symmetry.space_group_name_H-M   'P 1'
#
loop_
_entity.id
_entity.type
_entity.pdbx_description
1 polymer ?
#
loop_
_entity_poly.entity_id
_entity_poly.type
_entity_poly.pdbx_seq_one_letter_code
_entity_poly.pdbx_strand_id
1 'polypeptide(L)'
;MKEMLKNFTILYVEDEEMVRKNAVEFLNRICKEVYEAKDGKEAIKIWSEIRPDIIITDINMPRLNGLDMAAYIRAQDKEVQIIVATAYSDTDYLLRAVELQLVKYIIKPITKDKLTHALEMSMELIEDKSKFNIQLSSTCSYNAYDKTILDAEKEIKLTKNETLFLDLLAHHHSRVVNYKEIENAIWAYEGMSQDAIRSLVRGLRKKIPEGAVENISGMGYKIHII
;
A
#
# COMPACT_ATOMS: atom_id res chain seq x y z
N MET A 1 1.69 -17.10 -12.49
CA MET A 1 1.56 -15.82 -13.17
C MET A 1 0.12 -15.47 -13.54
N LYS A 2 -0.53 -16.09 -14.51
CA LYS A 2 -1.96 -15.82 -14.82
C LYS A 2 -2.94 -16.12 -13.66
N GLU A 3 -2.61 -17.02 -12.76
CA GLU A 3 -3.45 -17.30 -11.58
C GLU A 3 -3.37 -16.21 -10.50
N MET A 4 -2.25 -15.50 -10.40
CA MET A 4 -2.06 -14.45 -9.40
C MET A 4 -2.87 -13.18 -9.73
N LEU A 5 -2.95 -12.78 -11.00
CA LEU A 5 -3.77 -11.63 -11.44
C LEU A 5 -5.26 -11.81 -11.14
N LYS A 6 -5.74 -13.05 -11.02
CA LYS A 6 -7.12 -13.37 -10.66
C LYS A 6 -7.53 -12.98 -9.24
N ASN A 7 -6.62 -12.46 -8.46
CA ASN A 7 -6.92 -11.94 -7.12
C ASN A 7 -7.15 -10.42 -7.10
N PHE A 8 -6.80 -9.70 -8.19
CA PHE A 8 -6.80 -8.24 -8.22
C PHE A 8 -7.98 -7.67 -8.98
N THR A 9 -8.51 -6.56 -8.44
CA THR A 9 -9.54 -5.73 -9.05
C THR A 9 -8.90 -4.56 -9.79
N ILE A 10 -9.39 -4.27 -11.01
CA ILE A 10 -8.84 -3.23 -11.86
C ILE A 10 -9.92 -2.21 -12.23
N LEU A 11 -9.56 -0.93 -12.22
CA LEU A 11 -10.32 0.13 -12.85
C LEU A 11 -9.59 0.59 -14.11
N TYR A 12 -10.21 0.43 -15.28
CA TYR A 12 -9.67 0.87 -16.56
C TYR A 12 -10.38 2.14 -17.03
N VAL A 13 -9.61 3.22 -17.28
CA VAL A 13 -10.13 4.55 -17.59
C VAL A 13 -9.64 5.01 -18.96
N GLU A 14 -10.55 5.17 -19.90
CA GLU A 14 -10.27 5.52 -21.30
C GLU A 14 -11.53 6.13 -21.90
N ASP A 15 -11.44 7.27 -22.57
CA ASP A 15 -12.59 7.96 -23.16
C ASP A 15 -13.01 7.32 -24.49
N GLU A 16 -12.08 6.73 -25.24
CA GLU A 16 -12.38 6.06 -26.50
C GLU A 16 -13.03 4.70 -26.26
N GLU A 17 -14.34 4.59 -26.55
CA GLU A 17 -15.15 3.40 -26.23
C GLU A 17 -14.60 2.09 -26.79
N MET A 18 -14.11 2.09 -28.04
CA MET A 18 -13.58 0.86 -28.66
C MET A 18 -12.29 0.41 -28.02
N VAL A 19 -11.40 1.36 -27.67
CA VAL A 19 -10.14 1.07 -26.97
C VAL A 19 -10.46 0.51 -25.59
N ARG A 20 -11.37 1.17 -24.87
CA ARG A 20 -11.80 0.76 -23.52
C ARG A 20 -12.38 -0.64 -23.52
N LYS A 21 -13.34 -0.95 -24.40
CA LYS A 21 -13.96 -2.28 -24.48
C LYS A 21 -12.96 -3.39 -24.79
N ASN A 22 -12.04 -3.17 -25.74
CA ASN A 22 -11.02 -4.16 -26.10
C ASN A 22 -10.07 -4.45 -24.91
N ALA A 23 -9.68 -3.41 -24.18
CA ALA A 23 -8.82 -3.57 -23.02
C ALA A 23 -9.55 -4.30 -21.87
N VAL A 24 -10.78 -3.91 -21.58
CA VAL A 24 -11.63 -4.54 -20.54
C VAL A 24 -11.88 -6.02 -20.87
N GLU A 25 -12.17 -6.35 -22.13
CA GLU A 25 -12.33 -7.76 -22.53
C GLU A 25 -11.05 -8.58 -22.30
N PHE A 26 -9.88 -8.02 -22.62
CA PHE A 26 -8.61 -8.69 -22.34
C PHE A 26 -8.38 -8.86 -20.82
N LEU A 27 -8.56 -7.80 -20.05
CA LEU A 27 -8.33 -7.79 -18.60
C LEU A 27 -9.26 -8.74 -17.85
N ASN A 28 -10.53 -8.84 -18.23
CA ASN A 28 -11.50 -9.77 -17.65
C ASN A 28 -11.11 -11.25 -17.80
N ARG A 29 -10.23 -11.59 -18.74
CA ARG A 29 -9.73 -12.96 -18.91
C ARG A 29 -8.63 -13.32 -17.91
N ILE A 30 -7.97 -12.33 -17.33
CA ILE A 30 -6.76 -12.52 -16.52
C ILE A 30 -6.89 -11.97 -15.09
N CYS A 31 -7.82 -11.07 -14.83
CA CYS A 31 -8.02 -10.43 -13.53
C CYS A 31 -9.29 -10.95 -12.83
N LYS A 32 -9.44 -10.61 -11.55
CA LYS A 32 -10.61 -10.97 -10.74
C LYS A 32 -11.86 -10.28 -11.23
N GLU A 33 -11.79 -8.97 -11.36
CA GLU A 33 -12.87 -8.10 -11.75
C GLU A 33 -12.33 -6.82 -12.37
N VAL A 34 -13.01 -6.31 -13.40
CA VAL A 34 -12.60 -5.10 -14.11
C VAL A 34 -13.77 -4.14 -14.20
N TYR A 35 -13.57 -2.95 -13.64
CA TYR A 35 -14.45 -1.82 -13.75
C TYR A 35 -13.99 -0.90 -14.87
N GLU A 36 -14.90 -0.19 -15.53
CA GLU A 36 -14.56 0.76 -16.59
C GLU A 36 -15.10 2.15 -16.30
N ALA A 37 -14.35 3.17 -16.72
CA ALA A 37 -14.76 4.57 -16.68
C ALA A 37 -14.34 5.28 -17.98
N LYS A 38 -15.13 6.25 -18.41
CA LYS A 38 -14.90 7.03 -19.65
C LYS A 38 -14.20 8.37 -19.43
N ASP A 39 -13.91 8.73 -18.18
CA ASP A 39 -13.21 9.95 -17.79
C ASP A 39 -12.81 9.91 -16.31
N GLY A 40 -11.97 10.89 -15.90
CA GLY A 40 -11.46 10.95 -14.53
C GLY A 40 -12.53 11.19 -13.45
N LYS A 41 -13.66 11.86 -13.78
CA LYS A 41 -14.72 12.10 -12.79
C LYS A 41 -15.50 10.80 -12.49
N GLU A 42 -15.83 10.05 -13.51
CA GLU A 42 -16.47 8.74 -13.35
C GLU A 42 -15.53 7.77 -12.64
N ALA A 43 -14.25 7.80 -12.99
CA ALA A 43 -13.24 6.99 -12.34
C ALA A 43 -13.12 7.27 -10.82
N ILE A 44 -13.12 8.53 -10.39
CA ILE A 44 -13.09 8.89 -8.96
C ILE A 44 -14.32 8.34 -8.24
N LYS A 45 -15.50 8.41 -8.85
CA LYS A 45 -16.72 7.85 -8.26
C LYS A 45 -16.59 6.35 -8.05
N ILE A 46 -16.22 5.60 -9.10
CA ILE A 46 -16.03 4.15 -9.03
C ILE A 46 -14.94 3.80 -8.02
N TRP A 47 -13.79 4.48 -8.05
CA TRP A 47 -12.72 4.28 -7.08
C TRP A 47 -13.20 4.47 -5.63
N SER A 48 -14.02 5.48 -5.37
CA SER A 48 -14.51 5.74 -4.00
C SER A 48 -15.45 4.65 -3.47
N GLU A 49 -16.18 3.96 -4.35
CA GLU A 49 -17.13 2.91 -4.03
C GLU A 49 -16.48 1.52 -3.95
N ILE A 50 -15.55 1.22 -4.88
CA ILE A 50 -15.02 -0.13 -5.12
C ILE A 50 -13.64 -0.34 -4.51
N ARG A 51 -12.80 0.72 -4.45
CA ARG A 51 -11.41 0.64 -3.99
C ARG A 51 -10.61 -0.42 -4.75
N PRO A 52 -10.44 -0.27 -6.07
CA PRO A 52 -9.70 -1.23 -6.88
C PRO A 52 -8.21 -1.26 -6.48
N ASP A 53 -7.56 -2.41 -6.66
CA ASP A 53 -6.13 -2.59 -6.36
C ASP A 53 -5.25 -1.84 -7.37
N ILE A 54 -5.68 -1.79 -8.63
CA ILE A 54 -4.92 -1.19 -9.74
C ILE A 54 -5.83 -0.30 -10.57
N ILE A 55 -5.35 0.90 -10.91
CA ILE A 55 -5.98 1.80 -11.86
C ILE A 55 -5.09 1.91 -13.10
N ILE A 56 -5.69 1.75 -14.29
CA ILE A 56 -5.03 1.99 -15.57
C ILE A 56 -5.77 3.13 -16.25
N THR A 57 -5.08 4.22 -16.58
CA THR A 57 -5.73 5.41 -17.14
C THR A 57 -5.00 5.99 -18.33
N ASP A 58 -5.75 6.48 -19.31
CA ASP A 58 -5.19 7.46 -20.26
C ASP A 58 -4.99 8.82 -19.57
N ILE A 59 -4.05 9.62 -20.09
CA ILE A 59 -3.86 11.00 -19.65
C ILE A 59 -4.94 11.91 -20.27
N ASN A 60 -5.10 11.85 -21.59
CA ASN A 60 -5.89 12.81 -22.33
C ASN A 60 -7.35 12.39 -22.43
N MET A 61 -8.12 12.76 -21.44
CA MET A 61 -9.55 12.50 -21.39
C MET A 61 -10.34 13.79 -21.13
N PRO A 62 -11.58 13.88 -21.59
CA PRO A 62 -12.45 15.03 -21.34
C PRO A 62 -12.80 15.13 -19.84
N ARG A 63 -13.24 16.33 -19.42
CA ARG A 63 -13.74 16.65 -18.07
C ARG A 63 -12.68 16.66 -16.98
N LEU A 64 -11.93 15.58 -16.80
CA LEU A 64 -10.81 15.46 -15.86
C LEU A 64 -9.80 14.50 -16.46
N ASN A 65 -8.58 14.99 -16.69
CA ASN A 65 -7.51 14.17 -17.25
C ASN A 65 -6.98 13.13 -16.26
N GLY A 66 -6.28 12.12 -16.78
CA GLY A 66 -5.82 10.98 -15.96
C GLY A 66 -4.80 11.35 -14.89
N LEU A 67 -3.92 12.35 -15.11
CA LEU A 67 -2.94 12.76 -14.10
C LEU A 67 -3.58 13.58 -12.97
N ASP A 68 -4.55 14.43 -13.27
CA ASP A 68 -5.27 15.19 -12.24
C ASP A 68 -6.17 14.26 -11.42
N MET A 69 -6.78 13.24 -12.06
CA MET A 69 -7.46 12.16 -11.37
C MET A 69 -6.51 11.37 -10.46
N ALA A 70 -5.34 10.98 -10.98
CA ALA A 70 -4.34 10.25 -10.21
C ALA A 70 -3.84 11.06 -9.00
N ALA A 71 -3.62 12.37 -9.16
CA ALA A 71 -3.24 13.27 -8.08
C ALA A 71 -4.31 13.33 -6.98
N TYR A 72 -5.59 13.45 -7.37
CA TYR A 72 -6.72 13.46 -6.43
C TYR A 72 -6.82 12.15 -5.64
N ILE A 73 -6.69 11.02 -6.32
CA ILE A 73 -6.73 9.69 -5.69
C ILE A 73 -5.52 9.51 -4.77
N ARG A 74 -4.30 9.82 -5.22
CA ARG A 74 -3.06 9.65 -4.47
C ARG A 74 -3.03 10.48 -3.17
N ALA A 75 -3.70 11.64 -3.15
CA ALA A 75 -3.84 12.45 -1.94
C ALA A 75 -4.66 11.76 -0.84
N GLN A 76 -5.51 10.79 -1.19
CA GLN A 76 -6.41 10.08 -0.27
C GLN A 76 -6.07 8.60 -0.11
N ASP A 77 -5.38 8.02 -1.11
CA ASP A 77 -5.03 6.61 -1.16
C ASP A 77 -3.60 6.47 -1.71
N LYS A 78 -2.68 6.09 -0.82
CA LYS A 78 -1.27 5.86 -1.16
C LYS A 78 -1.01 4.43 -1.66
N GLU A 79 -1.99 3.54 -1.50
CA GLU A 79 -1.83 2.10 -1.72
C GLU A 79 -2.18 1.67 -3.14
N VAL A 80 -3.26 2.24 -3.70
CA VAL A 80 -3.70 1.89 -5.04
C VAL A 80 -2.58 2.05 -6.06
N GLN A 81 -2.34 1.04 -6.88
CA GLN A 81 -1.32 1.10 -7.92
C GLN A 81 -1.88 1.80 -9.15
N ILE A 82 -1.15 2.79 -9.68
CA ILE A 82 -1.64 3.57 -10.83
C ILE A 82 -0.67 3.41 -12.00
N ILE A 83 -1.20 2.95 -13.12
CA ILE A 83 -0.53 2.82 -14.41
C ILE A 83 -1.11 3.88 -15.34
N VAL A 84 -0.25 4.66 -15.96
CA VAL A 84 -0.67 5.67 -16.96
C VAL A 84 -0.30 5.21 -18.36
N ALA A 85 -1.25 5.25 -19.27
CA ALA A 85 -1.06 4.98 -20.67
C ALA A 85 -1.31 6.25 -21.49
N THR A 86 -0.41 6.61 -22.41
CA THR A 86 -0.50 7.88 -23.16
C THR A 86 0.08 7.75 -24.57
N ALA A 87 -0.44 8.55 -25.49
CA ALA A 87 0.09 8.67 -26.85
C ALA A 87 1.35 9.57 -26.92
N TYR A 88 1.65 10.31 -25.86
CA TYR A 88 2.70 11.32 -25.86
C TYR A 88 3.85 10.96 -24.91
N SER A 89 5.08 11.28 -25.35
CA SER A 89 6.31 11.19 -24.54
C SER A 89 6.70 12.60 -24.00
N ASP A 90 5.72 13.41 -23.60
CA ASP A 90 5.96 14.74 -23.07
C ASP A 90 6.68 14.66 -21.71
N THR A 91 7.77 15.39 -21.59
CA THR A 91 8.62 15.41 -20.41
C THR A 91 7.86 15.88 -19.16
N ASP A 92 6.93 16.83 -19.32
CA ASP A 92 6.15 17.38 -18.21
C ASP A 92 5.20 16.33 -17.62
N TYR A 93 4.59 15.51 -18.45
CA TYR A 93 3.77 14.39 -17.98
C TYR A 93 4.60 13.30 -17.28
N LEU A 94 5.83 13.07 -17.74
CA LEU A 94 6.74 12.11 -17.12
C LEU A 94 7.16 12.58 -15.72
N LEU A 95 7.49 13.85 -15.55
CA LEU A 95 7.86 14.43 -14.25
C LEU A 95 6.69 14.33 -13.25
N ARG A 96 5.48 14.70 -13.66
CA ARG A 96 4.28 14.56 -12.84
C ARG A 96 3.99 13.09 -12.47
N ALA A 97 4.23 12.16 -13.38
CA ALA A 97 4.06 10.74 -13.12
C ALA A 97 5.01 10.23 -12.02
N VAL A 98 6.27 10.72 -12.01
CA VAL A 98 7.25 10.41 -10.95
C VAL A 98 6.82 11.00 -9.60
N GLU A 99 6.40 12.26 -9.56
CA GLU A 99 5.92 12.93 -8.34
C GLU A 99 4.71 12.19 -7.71
N LEU A 100 3.84 11.65 -8.54
CA LEU A 100 2.67 10.89 -8.12
C LEU A 100 2.97 9.42 -7.75
N GLN A 101 4.23 9.01 -7.80
CA GLN A 101 4.65 7.63 -7.52
C GLN A 101 3.86 6.60 -8.36
N LEU A 102 3.71 6.88 -9.65
CA LEU A 102 3.04 5.95 -10.56
C LEU A 102 3.91 4.72 -10.82
N VAL A 103 3.29 3.55 -10.88
CA VAL A 103 4.01 2.28 -11.09
C VAL A 103 4.66 2.22 -12.45
N LYS A 104 3.92 2.63 -13.48
CA LYS A 104 4.39 2.58 -14.86
C LYS A 104 3.75 3.66 -15.71
N TYR A 105 4.56 4.16 -16.64
CA TYR A 105 4.17 5.01 -17.74
C TYR A 105 4.28 4.20 -19.04
N ILE A 106 3.18 3.99 -19.74
CA ILE A 106 3.13 3.19 -20.98
C ILE A 106 2.86 4.11 -22.16
N ILE A 107 3.76 4.11 -23.14
CA ILE A 107 3.53 4.81 -24.41
C ILE A 107 2.65 3.94 -25.29
N LYS A 108 1.51 4.48 -25.75
CA LYS A 108 0.61 3.82 -26.73
C LYS A 108 1.35 3.57 -28.06
N PRO A 109 1.12 2.48 -28.79
CA PRO A 109 0.03 1.52 -28.56
C PRO A 109 0.31 0.60 -27.38
N ILE A 110 -0.76 0.34 -26.61
CA ILE A 110 -0.72 -0.60 -25.49
C ILE A 110 -0.75 -2.01 -26.07
N THR A 111 0.40 -2.67 -26.06
CA THR A 111 0.45 -4.10 -26.41
C THR A 111 0.14 -4.96 -25.20
N LYS A 112 -0.30 -6.20 -25.42
CA LYS A 112 -0.54 -7.18 -24.35
C LYS A 112 0.68 -7.34 -23.43
N ASP A 113 1.88 -7.41 -24.02
CA ASP A 113 3.13 -7.60 -23.27
C ASP A 113 3.44 -6.40 -22.37
N LYS A 114 3.30 -5.16 -22.89
CA LYS A 114 3.50 -3.94 -22.09
C LYS A 114 2.51 -3.87 -20.91
N LEU A 115 1.25 -4.19 -21.18
CA LEU A 115 0.20 -4.16 -20.15
C LEU A 115 0.43 -5.25 -19.11
N THR A 116 0.73 -6.48 -19.54
CA THR A 116 1.04 -7.59 -18.64
C THR A 116 2.24 -7.25 -17.74
N HIS A 117 3.32 -6.74 -18.32
CA HIS A 117 4.51 -6.35 -17.54
C HIS A 117 4.22 -5.23 -16.52
N ALA A 118 3.39 -4.25 -16.87
CA ALA A 118 3.00 -3.20 -15.92
C ALA A 118 2.12 -3.74 -14.79
N LEU A 119 1.23 -4.68 -15.09
CA LEU A 119 0.44 -5.38 -14.07
C LEU A 119 1.32 -6.23 -13.14
N GLU A 120 2.32 -6.94 -13.67
CA GLU A 120 3.28 -7.70 -12.88
C GLU A 120 4.05 -6.81 -11.91
N MET A 121 4.54 -5.65 -12.37
CA MET A 121 5.19 -4.67 -11.49
C MET A 121 4.23 -4.16 -10.38
N SER A 122 2.96 -3.91 -10.73
CA SER A 122 1.96 -3.49 -9.74
C SER A 122 1.71 -4.57 -8.69
N MET A 123 1.64 -5.85 -9.12
CA MET A 123 1.49 -6.99 -8.21
C MET A 123 2.68 -7.12 -7.27
N GLU A 124 3.91 -7.04 -7.79
CA GLU A 124 5.12 -7.10 -6.97
C GLU A 124 5.12 -6.02 -5.89
N LEU A 125 4.69 -4.81 -6.22
CA LEU A 125 4.57 -3.72 -5.25
C LEU A 125 3.48 -3.96 -4.20
N ILE A 126 2.33 -4.51 -4.60
CA ILE A 126 1.24 -4.86 -3.67
C ILE A 126 1.69 -6.02 -2.77
N GLU A 127 2.31 -7.06 -3.35
CA GLU A 127 2.81 -8.22 -2.60
C GLU A 127 3.98 -7.85 -1.68
N ASP A 128 4.90 -6.98 -2.13
CA ASP A 128 5.98 -6.49 -1.28
C ASP A 128 5.43 -5.74 -0.06
N LYS A 129 4.39 -4.94 -0.25
CA LYS A 129 3.70 -4.29 0.88
C LYS A 129 3.02 -5.30 1.80
N SER A 130 2.43 -6.37 1.26
CA SER A 130 1.84 -7.43 2.07
C SER A 130 2.87 -8.19 2.92
N LYS A 131 4.12 -8.30 2.46
CA LYS A 131 5.23 -8.87 3.25
C LYS A 131 5.57 -8.03 4.49
N PHE A 132 5.26 -6.73 4.47
CA PHE A 132 5.41 -5.85 5.63
C PHE A 132 4.19 -5.85 6.55
N ASN A 133 3.12 -6.56 6.17
CA ASN A 133 1.90 -6.65 6.97
C ASN A 133 2.01 -7.81 7.96
N ILE A 134 2.17 -7.45 9.23
CA ILE A 134 2.36 -8.39 10.33
C ILE A 134 1.03 -8.58 11.03
N GLN A 135 0.50 -9.79 10.96
CA GLN A 135 -0.76 -10.13 11.60
C GLN A 135 -0.55 -10.33 13.09
N LEU A 136 -1.21 -9.50 13.90
CA LEU A 136 -1.15 -9.54 15.37
C LEU A 136 -2.34 -10.29 15.99
N SER A 137 -3.50 -10.33 15.29
CA SER A 137 -4.66 -11.13 15.62
C SER A 137 -5.49 -11.36 14.35
N SER A 138 -6.61 -12.07 14.45
CA SER A 138 -7.54 -12.26 13.32
C SER A 138 -8.10 -10.94 12.76
N THR A 139 -8.13 -9.85 13.55
CA THR A 139 -8.67 -8.54 13.16
C THR A 139 -7.63 -7.43 13.14
N CYS A 140 -6.46 -7.64 13.76
CA CYS A 140 -5.45 -6.60 13.97
C CYS A 140 -4.16 -6.91 13.22
N SER A 141 -3.71 -5.97 12.39
CA SER A 141 -2.44 -6.05 11.66
C SER A 141 -1.60 -4.78 11.82
N TYR A 142 -0.29 -4.93 11.77
CA TYR A 142 0.68 -3.84 11.71
C TYR A 142 1.37 -3.85 10.35
N ASN A 143 1.29 -2.75 9.63
CA ASN A 143 2.04 -2.56 8.40
C ASN A 143 3.38 -1.86 8.71
N ALA A 144 4.49 -2.60 8.56
CA ALA A 144 5.83 -2.10 8.86
C ALA A 144 6.34 -1.10 7.79
N TYR A 145 5.72 -1.01 6.62
CA TYR A 145 6.06 -0.02 5.61
C TYR A 145 5.44 1.35 5.94
N ASP A 146 4.12 1.39 6.19
CA ASP A 146 3.38 2.62 6.47
C ASP A 146 3.39 3.01 7.94
N LYS A 147 3.90 2.13 8.82
CA LYS A 147 3.92 2.31 10.28
C LYS A 147 2.52 2.45 10.88
N THR A 148 1.53 1.80 10.28
CA THR A 148 0.12 1.87 10.69
C THR A 148 -0.35 0.58 11.34
N ILE A 149 -1.28 0.69 12.28
CA ILE A 149 -2.04 -0.45 12.81
C ILE A 149 -3.48 -0.33 12.31
N LEU A 150 -4.01 -1.43 11.80
CA LEU A 150 -5.42 -1.59 11.48
C LEU A 150 -6.01 -2.65 12.41
N ASP A 151 -7.11 -2.33 13.10
CA ASP A 151 -7.91 -3.30 13.87
C ASP A 151 -9.38 -3.16 13.46
N ALA A 152 -9.94 -4.24 12.91
CA ALA A 152 -11.30 -4.27 12.34
C ALA A 152 -11.54 -3.06 11.39
N GLU A 153 -10.62 -2.83 10.45
CA GLU A 153 -10.63 -1.71 9.48
C GLU A 153 -10.45 -0.30 10.07
N LYS A 154 -10.25 -0.19 11.38
CA LYS A 154 -10.00 1.08 12.05
C LYS A 154 -8.51 1.32 12.25
N GLU A 155 -8.01 2.44 11.73
CA GLU A 155 -6.64 2.87 11.96
C GLU A 155 -6.43 3.31 13.42
N ILE A 156 -5.38 2.75 14.05
CA ILE A 156 -4.98 3.08 15.42
C ILE A 156 -3.72 3.93 15.38
N LYS A 157 -3.79 5.14 15.91
CA LYS A 157 -2.65 6.06 15.96
C LYS A 157 -1.67 5.69 17.07
N LEU A 158 -0.40 5.56 16.70
CA LEU A 158 0.72 5.36 17.60
C LEU A 158 1.44 6.69 17.87
N THR A 159 2.05 6.80 19.06
CA THR A 159 3.05 7.83 19.31
C THR A 159 4.36 7.47 18.62
N LYS A 160 5.26 8.45 18.45
CA LYS A 160 6.56 8.23 17.82
C LYS A 160 7.34 7.05 18.43
N ASN A 161 7.40 6.98 19.77
CA ASN A 161 8.14 5.93 20.46
C ASN A 161 7.45 4.57 20.39
N GLU A 162 6.10 4.53 20.40
CA GLU A 162 5.33 3.31 20.17
C GLU A 162 5.56 2.76 18.75
N THR A 163 5.60 3.64 17.76
CA THR A 163 5.92 3.26 16.37
C THR A 163 7.33 2.68 16.27
N LEU A 164 8.34 3.38 16.80
CA LEU A 164 9.72 2.91 16.77
C LEU A 164 9.89 1.56 17.48
N PHE A 165 9.22 1.38 18.62
CA PHE A 165 9.29 0.13 19.37
C PHE A 165 8.61 -1.03 18.64
N LEU A 166 7.39 -0.82 18.13
CA LEU A 166 6.67 -1.85 17.38
C LEU A 166 7.40 -2.23 16.10
N ASP A 167 7.92 -1.25 15.39
CA ASP A 167 8.71 -1.46 14.17
C ASP A 167 9.98 -2.27 14.43
N LEU A 168 10.71 -1.96 15.51
CA LEU A 168 11.88 -2.71 15.93
C LEU A 168 11.54 -4.17 16.24
N LEU A 169 10.45 -4.43 16.96
CA LEU A 169 9.99 -5.78 17.26
C LEU A 169 9.54 -6.52 16.00
N ALA A 170 8.84 -5.82 15.11
CA ALA A 170 8.36 -6.34 13.84
C ALA A 170 9.49 -6.82 12.92
N HIS A 171 10.54 -6.02 12.77
CA HIS A 171 11.75 -6.39 12.01
C HIS A 171 12.50 -7.59 12.60
N HIS A 172 12.37 -7.82 13.90
CA HIS A 172 13.04 -8.91 14.63
C HIS A 172 12.05 -9.92 15.21
N HIS A 173 10.89 -10.13 14.55
CA HIS A 173 9.81 -10.98 15.04
C HIS A 173 10.20 -12.43 15.37
N SER A 174 11.26 -12.95 14.76
CA SER A 174 11.75 -14.32 15.00
C SER A 174 12.52 -14.49 16.33
N ARG A 175 12.92 -13.38 16.99
CA ARG A 175 13.76 -13.42 18.20
C ARG A 175 13.32 -12.40 19.25
N VAL A 176 13.93 -12.49 20.43
CA VAL A 176 13.81 -11.46 21.45
C VAL A 176 14.68 -10.25 21.08
N VAL A 177 14.12 -9.06 21.20
CA VAL A 177 14.83 -7.78 21.11
C VAL A 177 15.26 -7.37 22.52
N ASN A 178 16.55 -7.26 22.74
CA ASN A 178 17.07 -6.99 24.07
C ASN A 178 16.94 -5.50 24.48
N TYR A 179 17.06 -5.24 25.77
CA TYR A 179 16.92 -3.87 26.31
C TYR A 179 17.90 -2.87 25.70
N LYS A 180 19.14 -3.30 25.35
CA LYS A 180 20.14 -2.40 24.76
C LYS A 180 19.80 -2.01 23.34
N GLU A 181 19.25 -2.95 22.56
CA GLU A 181 18.75 -2.67 21.21
C GLU A 181 17.58 -1.67 21.26
N ILE A 182 16.67 -1.85 22.21
CA ILE A 182 15.52 -0.95 22.42
C ILE A 182 16.00 0.44 22.84
N GLU A 183 16.93 0.52 23.79
CA GLU A 183 17.53 1.77 24.23
C GLU A 183 18.16 2.53 23.05
N ASN A 184 19.00 1.85 22.28
CA ASN A 184 19.69 2.46 21.14
C ASN A 184 18.71 2.95 20.05
N ALA A 185 17.61 2.23 19.82
CA ALA A 185 16.63 2.59 18.79
C ALA A 185 15.72 3.77 19.19
N ILE A 186 15.39 3.88 20.47
CA ILE A 186 14.34 4.82 20.94
C ILE A 186 14.93 5.97 21.76
N TRP A 187 15.96 5.70 22.57
CA TRP A 187 16.55 6.66 23.52
C TRP A 187 18.08 6.81 23.34
N ALA A 188 18.57 6.78 22.11
CA ALA A 188 20.01 6.76 21.78
C ALA A 188 20.85 7.82 22.50
N TYR A 189 20.28 8.96 22.85
CA TYR A 189 20.96 10.11 23.47
C TYR A 189 20.55 10.43 24.91
N GLU A 190 19.43 9.86 25.37
CA GLU A 190 18.83 10.22 26.68
C GLU A 190 18.99 9.10 27.72
N GLY A 191 19.34 7.89 27.28
CA GLY A 191 19.33 6.71 28.12
C GLY A 191 17.91 6.22 28.43
N MET A 192 17.73 4.91 28.60
CA MET A 192 16.44 4.28 28.89
C MET A 192 16.29 3.98 30.38
N SER A 193 15.33 4.62 31.05
CA SER A 193 14.92 4.20 32.39
C SER A 193 13.97 3.00 32.34
N GLN A 194 13.95 2.19 33.40
CA GLN A 194 13.02 1.07 33.54
C GLN A 194 11.54 1.54 33.50
N ASP A 195 11.24 2.73 34.03
CA ASP A 195 9.88 3.26 34.02
C ASP A 195 9.49 3.78 32.65
N ALA A 196 10.44 4.33 31.86
CA ALA A 196 10.19 4.77 30.50
C ALA A 196 9.74 3.61 29.60
N ILE A 197 10.47 2.48 29.61
CA ILE A 197 10.09 1.31 28.81
C ILE A 197 8.81 0.67 29.31
N ARG A 198 8.58 0.58 30.62
CA ARG A 198 7.31 0.05 31.16
C ARG A 198 6.12 0.90 30.74
N SER A 199 6.28 2.22 30.75
CA SER A 199 5.24 3.16 30.32
C SER A 199 4.94 3.03 28.84
N LEU A 200 5.98 2.94 27.99
CA LEU A 200 5.87 2.72 26.55
C LEU A 200 5.12 1.43 26.25
N VAL A 201 5.54 0.31 26.83
CA VAL A 201 4.90 -1.00 26.61
C VAL A 201 3.46 -1.01 27.09
N ARG A 202 3.17 -0.38 28.24
CA ARG A 202 1.80 -0.24 28.75
C ARG A 202 0.92 0.57 27.78
N GLY A 203 1.45 1.64 27.21
CA GLY A 203 0.76 2.46 26.22
C GLY A 203 0.44 1.66 24.95
N LEU A 204 1.44 0.97 24.41
CA LEU A 204 1.28 0.16 23.21
C LEU A 204 0.29 -1.00 23.43
N ARG A 205 0.38 -1.74 24.55
CA ARG A 205 -0.52 -2.87 24.86
C ARG A 205 -2.01 -2.49 24.97
N LYS A 206 -2.34 -1.22 25.17
CA LYS A 206 -3.74 -0.74 25.09
C LYS A 206 -4.25 -0.59 23.67
N LYS A 207 -3.36 -0.65 22.68
CA LYS A 207 -3.63 -0.35 21.29
C LYS A 207 -3.49 -1.58 20.36
N ILE A 208 -2.91 -2.65 20.88
CA ILE A 208 -2.69 -3.90 20.15
C ILE A 208 -3.34 -5.06 20.91
N PRO A 209 -3.58 -6.21 20.24
CA PRO A 209 -4.15 -7.39 20.90
C PRO A 209 -3.36 -7.85 22.12
N GLU A 210 -4.07 -8.38 23.09
CA GLU A 210 -3.45 -8.97 24.29
C GLU A 210 -2.51 -10.13 23.87
N GLY A 211 -1.32 -10.15 24.48
CA GLY A 211 -0.30 -11.16 24.16
C GLY A 211 0.55 -10.87 22.93
N ALA A 212 0.20 -9.89 22.07
CA ALA A 212 1.00 -9.56 20.87
C ALA A 212 2.43 -9.13 21.22
N VAL A 213 2.67 -8.49 22.36
CA VAL A 213 4.01 -8.12 22.86
C VAL A 213 4.25 -8.73 24.22
N GLU A 214 5.20 -9.68 24.26
CA GLU A 214 5.60 -10.40 25.46
C GLU A 214 6.90 -9.81 26.05
N ASN A 215 6.97 -9.78 27.38
CA ASN A 215 8.21 -9.45 28.10
C ASN A 215 8.91 -10.76 28.48
N ILE A 216 10.11 -10.96 27.95
CA ILE A 216 10.97 -12.09 28.34
C ILE A 216 11.89 -11.58 29.46
N SER A 217 11.62 -12.07 30.67
CA SER A 217 12.26 -11.60 31.91
C SER A 217 13.79 -11.60 31.81
N GLY A 218 14.41 -10.47 32.12
CA GLY A 218 15.87 -10.29 32.07
C GLY A 218 16.48 -10.17 30.67
N MET A 219 15.72 -10.40 29.60
CA MET A 219 16.22 -10.41 28.22
C MET A 219 15.71 -9.22 27.39
N GLY A 220 14.41 -8.97 27.39
CA GLY A 220 13.82 -7.93 26.54
C GLY A 220 12.38 -8.23 26.16
N TYR A 221 12.00 -7.89 24.92
CA TYR A 221 10.64 -8.05 24.42
C TYR A 221 10.61 -8.85 23.12
N LYS A 222 9.52 -9.54 22.90
CA LYS A 222 9.25 -10.29 21.67
C LYS A 222 7.83 -9.96 21.18
N ILE A 223 7.67 -9.88 19.86
CA ILE A 223 6.35 -9.80 19.23
C ILE A 223 5.91 -11.21 18.81
N HIS A 224 4.64 -11.48 19.00
CA HIS A 224 3.97 -12.69 18.49
C HIS A 224 3.13 -12.31 17.27
N ILE A 225 3.31 -13.07 16.20
CA ILE A 225 2.59 -12.95 14.95
C ILE A 225 1.83 -14.24 14.68
N ILE A 226 0.69 -14.14 14.01
CA ILE A 226 -0.17 -15.26 13.65
C ILE A 226 0.06 -15.67 12.20
#